data_788bdd000f0350f4698647f40d2f0735
#
_entry.id   788bdd000f0350f4698647f40d2f0735
#
_cell.length_a   1.000
_cell.length_b   1.000
_cell.length_c   1.000
_cell.angle_alpha   90.00
_cell.angle_beta   90.00
_cell.angle_gamma   90.00
#
_symmetry.space_group_name_H-M   'P 1'
#
loop_
_entity.id
_entity.type
_entity.pdbx_description
1 polymer ?
#
loop_
_entity_poly.entity_id
_entity_poly.type
_entity_poly.pdbx_seq_one_letter_code
_entity_poly.pdbx_strand_id
1 'polypeptide(L)'
;MLKKAIPFLIIILLIAASDAGAVFWYQKQTLKTQQNQTAQVIALQKQISGLQSQLTRQGKQSAVALSAQEASNSQAVVQKSQQELVTEAVAKAAPAVVSIIISQDVPQYQVVYENPFGDDPFFQNIGIQVPEYVPTGQTQSQEVGAGSGYIITPDGYIITNKHVVPSDQDGYTVLLQSGKQETAQVIYRDPNNDLAIVKISGSNFPTISFDDSKNLQLGQTVIAIGNALGQYNNSVSLGVVSGLNRTIQASDENGNAETLTGVIQTDAAINPGNSGGPLLDLNGNAVGINVATVQGSNNISFSIPSDMVKTIIKSAIGR
;
A
#
# COMPACT_ATOMS: atom_id res chain seq x y z
N MET A 1 60.35 -3.22 50.86
CA MET A 1 59.17 -2.89 49.99
C MET A 1 57.91 -3.72 50.33
N LEU A 2 57.97 -4.72 51.14
CA LEU A 2 56.79 -5.64 51.42
C LEU A 2 55.75 -5.07 52.42
N LYS A 3 56.12 -4.13 53.32
CA LYS A 3 55.21 -3.64 54.37
C LYS A 3 54.18 -2.56 53.91
N LYS A 4 54.30 -2.01 52.68
CA LYS A 4 53.34 -1.04 52.12
C LYS A 4 52.28 -1.68 51.19
N ALA A 5 52.45 -2.93 50.80
CA ALA A 5 51.52 -3.62 49.92
C ALA A 5 50.33 -4.30 50.64
N ILE A 6 50.49 -4.59 51.93
CA ILE A 6 49.47 -5.31 52.72
C ILE A 6 48.14 -4.51 52.85
N PRO A 7 48.14 -3.17 53.17
CA PRO A 7 46.88 -2.45 53.29
C PRO A 7 46.14 -2.34 51.95
N PHE A 8 46.84 -2.27 50.81
CA PHE A 8 46.23 -2.19 49.50
C PHE A 8 45.55 -3.53 49.10
N LEU A 9 46.16 -4.65 49.47
CA LEU A 9 45.58 -5.98 49.21
C LEU A 9 44.29 -6.21 50.06
N ILE A 10 44.28 -5.69 51.30
CA ILE A 10 43.11 -5.79 52.19
C ILE A 10 41.94 -4.94 51.64
N ILE A 11 42.21 -3.76 51.09
CA ILE A 11 41.18 -2.91 50.50
C ILE A 11 40.58 -3.55 49.27
N ILE A 12 41.39 -4.15 48.38
CA ILE A 12 40.90 -4.88 47.20
C ILE A 12 40.07 -6.08 47.60
N LEU A 13 40.45 -6.83 48.65
CA LEU A 13 39.69 -7.96 49.17
C LEU A 13 38.34 -7.53 49.77
N LEU A 14 38.29 -6.39 50.45
CA LEU A 14 37.06 -5.83 51.02
C LEU A 14 36.10 -5.32 49.93
N ILE A 15 36.60 -4.72 48.88
CA ILE A 15 35.80 -4.31 47.71
C ILE A 15 35.23 -5.52 47.01
N ALA A 16 36.07 -6.55 46.72
CA ALA A 16 35.61 -7.78 46.07
C ALA A 16 34.57 -8.54 46.93
N ALA A 17 34.69 -8.52 48.24
CA ALA A 17 33.72 -9.14 49.16
C ALA A 17 32.39 -8.34 49.19
N SER A 18 32.43 -6.99 49.07
CA SER A 18 31.22 -6.16 48.98
C SER A 18 30.47 -6.37 47.68
N ASP A 19 31.18 -6.46 46.58
CA ASP A 19 30.59 -6.74 45.26
C ASP A 19 29.96 -8.14 45.17
N ALA A 20 30.66 -9.15 45.73
CA ALA A 20 30.12 -10.52 45.83
C ALA A 20 28.84 -10.58 46.68
N GLY A 21 28.81 -9.82 47.80
CA GLY A 21 27.64 -9.68 48.67
C GLY A 21 26.45 -9.00 47.96
N ALA A 22 26.72 -7.93 47.20
CA ALA A 22 25.71 -7.21 46.46
C ALA A 22 25.12 -8.08 45.33
N VAL A 23 25.96 -8.82 44.57
CA VAL A 23 25.51 -9.73 43.53
C VAL A 23 24.68 -10.87 44.11
N PHE A 24 25.13 -11.47 45.25
CA PHE A 24 24.35 -12.51 45.90
C PHE A 24 23.01 -12.03 46.43
N TRP A 25 22.96 -10.81 47.02
CA TRP A 25 21.71 -10.18 47.47
C TRP A 25 20.77 -9.92 46.29
N TYR A 26 21.29 -9.36 45.19
CA TYR A 26 20.53 -9.11 43.97
C TYR A 26 19.96 -10.40 43.33
N GLN A 27 20.75 -11.45 43.24
CA GLN A 27 20.30 -12.76 42.78
C GLN A 27 19.20 -13.33 43.68
N LYS A 28 19.35 -13.24 44.99
CA LYS A 28 18.33 -13.71 45.94
C LYS A 28 17.03 -12.94 45.84
N GLN A 29 17.12 -11.64 45.59
CA GLN A 29 15.95 -10.77 45.36
C GLN A 29 15.23 -11.13 44.05
N THR A 30 16.00 -11.33 43.00
CA THR A 30 15.46 -11.74 41.68
C THR A 30 14.77 -13.10 41.71
N LEU A 31 15.38 -14.08 42.37
CA LEU A 31 14.79 -15.40 42.59
C LEU A 31 13.49 -15.34 43.40
N LYS A 32 13.44 -14.49 44.45
CA LYS A 32 12.22 -14.33 45.24
C LYS A 32 11.08 -13.65 44.47
N THR A 33 11.43 -12.67 43.60
CA THR A 33 10.47 -12.03 42.68
C THR A 33 9.93 -13.02 41.66
N GLN A 34 10.81 -13.84 41.09
CA GLN A 34 10.46 -14.86 40.11
C GLN A 34 9.58 -15.96 40.72
N GLN A 35 9.87 -16.40 41.96
CA GLN A 35 9.01 -17.33 42.68
C GLN A 35 7.62 -16.76 42.98
N ASN A 36 7.53 -15.48 43.36
CA ASN A 36 6.25 -14.82 43.59
C ASN A 36 5.44 -14.67 42.32
N GLN A 37 6.10 -14.33 41.19
CA GLN A 37 5.43 -14.26 39.88
C GLN A 37 4.93 -15.65 39.45
N THR A 38 5.73 -16.69 39.63
CA THR A 38 5.32 -18.07 39.30
C THR A 38 4.14 -18.51 40.16
N ALA A 39 4.15 -18.20 41.46
CA ALA A 39 3.03 -18.49 42.35
C ALA A 39 1.75 -17.75 41.96
N GLN A 40 1.86 -16.49 41.53
CA GLN A 40 0.70 -15.72 41.00
C GLN A 40 0.16 -16.32 39.70
N VAL A 41 1.03 -16.73 38.76
CA VAL A 41 0.62 -17.38 37.51
C VAL A 41 -0.12 -18.69 37.81
N ILE A 42 0.39 -19.53 38.73
CA ILE A 42 -0.27 -20.77 39.13
C ILE A 42 -1.64 -20.50 39.79
N ALA A 43 -1.74 -19.47 40.64
CA ALA A 43 -2.99 -19.08 41.26
C ALA A 43 -4.03 -18.57 40.21
N LEU A 44 -3.60 -17.77 39.24
CA LEU A 44 -4.43 -17.32 38.12
C LEU A 44 -4.88 -18.49 37.23
N GLN A 45 -4.00 -19.42 36.90
CA GLN A 45 -4.36 -20.63 36.14
C GLN A 45 -5.39 -21.46 36.88
N LYS A 46 -5.28 -21.59 38.20
CA LYS A 46 -6.27 -22.29 39.02
C LYS A 46 -7.62 -21.56 39.05
N GLN A 47 -7.64 -20.24 39.08
CA GLN A 47 -8.85 -19.45 38.93
C GLN A 47 -9.49 -19.61 37.56
N ILE A 48 -8.71 -19.55 36.48
CA ILE A 48 -9.18 -19.75 35.11
C ILE A 48 -9.79 -21.14 34.96
N SER A 49 -9.15 -22.20 35.44
CA SER A 49 -9.68 -23.55 35.37
C SER A 49 -10.94 -23.71 36.22
N GLY A 50 -11.04 -23.01 37.35
CA GLY A 50 -12.26 -22.93 38.18
C GLY A 50 -13.42 -22.26 37.47
N LEU A 51 -13.16 -21.12 36.83
CA LEU A 51 -14.14 -20.38 36.02
C LEU A 51 -14.58 -21.17 34.78
N GLN A 52 -13.64 -21.83 34.09
CA GLN A 52 -13.94 -22.71 32.95
C GLN A 52 -14.86 -23.87 33.38
N SER A 53 -14.60 -24.49 34.54
CA SER A 53 -15.46 -25.56 35.04
C SER A 53 -16.86 -25.08 35.47
N GLN A 54 -16.95 -23.82 35.99
CA GLN A 54 -18.27 -23.21 36.29
C GLN A 54 -19.01 -22.85 35.01
N LEU A 55 -18.35 -22.28 33.99
CA LEU A 55 -18.93 -22.02 32.66
C LEU A 55 -19.41 -23.31 31.98
N THR A 56 -18.64 -24.39 32.10
CA THR A 56 -19.01 -25.70 31.52
C THR A 56 -20.20 -26.30 32.24
N ARG A 57 -20.35 -26.11 33.56
CA ARG A 57 -21.54 -26.56 34.34
C ARG A 57 -22.78 -25.71 34.03
N GLN A 58 -22.64 -24.38 33.93
CA GLN A 58 -23.74 -23.50 33.52
C GLN A 58 -24.15 -23.73 32.05
N GLY A 59 -23.17 -23.93 31.14
CA GLY A 59 -23.46 -24.27 29.75
C GLY A 59 -24.22 -25.57 29.55
N LYS A 60 -23.96 -26.60 30.37
CA LYS A 60 -24.71 -27.87 30.34
C LYS A 60 -26.12 -27.73 30.85
N GLN A 61 -26.39 -26.87 31.83
CA GLN A 61 -27.75 -26.61 32.30
C GLN A 61 -28.60 -25.76 31.35
N SER A 62 -27.95 -24.81 30.62
CA SER A 62 -28.65 -24.00 29.62
C SER A 62 -28.90 -24.76 28.30
N ALA A 63 -28.02 -25.68 27.92
CA ALA A 63 -28.13 -26.45 26.68
C ALA A 63 -29.31 -27.44 26.67
N VAL A 64 -29.73 -27.92 27.83
CA VAL A 64 -30.89 -28.85 27.96
C VAL A 64 -32.22 -28.10 27.83
N ALA A 65 -32.25 -26.79 28.13
CA ALA A 65 -33.47 -25.99 28.03
C ALA A 65 -33.68 -25.37 26.62
N LEU A 66 -32.61 -25.22 25.83
CA LEU A 66 -32.68 -24.63 24.48
C LEU A 66 -32.85 -25.63 23.34
N SER A 67 -32.58 -26.92 23.59
CA SER A 67 -32.64 -27.95 22.53
C SER A 67 -34.04 -28.39 22.12
N ALA A 68 -35.11 -27.87 22.76
CA ALA A 68 -36.51 -28.22 22.41
C ALA A 68 -37.22 -27.15 21.55
N GLN A 69 -36.68 -25.97 21.36
CA GLN A 69 -37.37 -24.86 20.67
C GLN A 69 -36.70 -24.33 19.41
N GLU A 70 -35.50 -24.79 19.08
CA GLU A 70 -34.74 -24.29 17.91
C GLU A 70 -34.61 -25.27 16.74
N ALA A 71 -35.38 -26.34 16.73
CA ALA A 71 -35.40 -27.26 15.58
C ALA A 71 -36.26 -26.78 14.39
N SER A 72 -36.79 -25.57 14.45
CA SER A 72 -37.48 -24.96 13.30
C SER A 72 -36.98 -23.54 13.08
N ASN A 73 -36.15 -23.39 12.04
CA ASN A 73 -35.85 -22.10 11.37
C ASN A 73 -34.72 -21.26 11.92
N SER A 74 -33.49 -21.78 11.93
CA SER A 74 -32.30 -20.94 11.81
C SER A 74 -31.33 -21.58 10.85
N GLN A 75 -31.31 -21.10 9.60
CA GLN A 75 -30.09 -21.11 8.81
C GLN A 75 -29.04 -20.39 9.68
N ALA A 76 -28.08 -21.14 10.18
CA ALA A 76 -26.91 -20.54 10.83
C ALA A 76 -26.27 -19.60 9.82
N VAL A 77 -26.47 -18.30 10.01
CA VAL A 77 -25.73 -17.30 9.26
C VAL A 77 -24.27 -17.47 9.68
N VAL A 78 -23.48 -18.13 8.86
CA VAL A 78 -22.03 -18.23 9.06
C VAL A 78 -21.48 -16.83 8.92
N GLN A 79 -21.23 -16.17 10.05
CA GLN A 79 -20.60 -14.85 10.06
C GLN A 79 -19.14 -15.02 9.65
N LYS A 80 -18.81 -14.58 8.43
CA LYS A 80 -17.43 -14.60 7.94
C LYS A 80 -16.54 -13.73 8.81
N SER A 81 -15.33 -14.19 9.06
CA SER A 81 -14.31 -13.37 9.71
C SER A 81 -13.91 -12.19 8.81
N GLN A 82 -13.40 -11.12 9.41
CA GLN A 82 -12.88 -9.97 8.63
C GLN A 82 -11.81 -10.43 7.64
N GLN A 83 -10.96 -11.37 8.02
CA GLN A 83 -9.92 -11.91 7.13
C GLN A 83 -10.52 -12.59 5.89
N GLU A 84 -11.58 -13.39 6.06
CA GLU A 84 -12.28 -14.03 4.93
C GLU A 84 -12.91 -13.00 4.02
N LEU A 85 -13.57 -11.97 4.57
CA LEU A 85 -14.16 -10.90 3.77
C LEU A 85 -13.11 -10.14 2.96
N VAL A 86 -11.96 -9.81 3.58
CA VAL A 86 -10.85 -9.13 2.89
C VAL A 86 -10.29 -9.99 1.76
N THR A 87 -10.01 -11.27 2.03
CA THR A 87 -9.45 -12.17 1.01
C THR A 87 -10.41 -12.41 -0.15
N GLU A 88 -11.71 -12.53 0.10
CA GLU A 88 -12.73 -12.65 -0.93
C GLU A 88 -12.88 -11.37 -1.76
N ALA A 89 -12.89 -10.19 -1.10
CA ALA A 89 -12.95 -8.90 -1.79
C ALA A 89 -11.77 -8.72 -2.75
N VAL A 90 -10.54 -9.04 -2.27
CA VAL A 90 -9.32 -8.99 -3.09
C VAL A 90 -9.40 -10.00 -4.25
N ALA A 91 -9.77 -11.25 -3.99
CA ALA A 91 -9.88 -12.27 -5.03
C ALA A 91 -10.88 -11.89 -6.13
N LYS A 92 -11.98 -11.22 -5.77
CA LYS A 92 -13.00 -10.72 -6.70
C LYS A 92 -12.49 -9.56 -7.55
N ALA A 93 -11.78 -8.59 -6.93
CA ALA A 93 -11.41 -7.34 -7.58
C ALA A 93 -10.07 -7.41 -8.33
N ALA A 94 -9.08 -8.15 -7.81
CA ALA A 94 -7.72 -8.20 -8.34
C ALA A 94 -7.64 -8.50 -9.86
N PRO A 95 -8.47 -9.40 -10.44
CA PRO A 95 -8.42 -9.64 -11.88
C PRO A 95 -8.70 -8.41 -12.76
N ALA A 96 -9.41 -7.43 -12.23
CA ALA A 96 -9.74 -6.19 -12.94
C ALA A 96 -8.77 -5.04 -12.67
N VAL A 97 -7.83 -5.20 -11.73
CA VAL A 97 -6.78 -4.21 -11.46
C VAL A 97 -5.64 -4.41 -12.45
N VAL A 98 -5.19 -3.31 -13.05
CA VAL A 98 -4.19 -3.34 -14.13
C VAL A 98 -3.03 -2.41 -13.82
N SER A 99 -1.87 -2.68 -14.44
CA SER A 99 -0.77 -1.73 -14.52
C SER A 99 -0.88 -0.92 -15.81
N ILE A 100 -0.61 0.38 -15.72
CA ILE A 100 -0.52 1.27 -16.88
C ILE A 100 0.94 1.69 -16.99
N ILE A 101 1.59 1.23 -18.06
CA ILE A 101 2.99 1.51 -18.36
C ILE A 101 3.06 2.69 -19.31
N ILE A 102 3.91 3.66 -18.99
CA ILE A 102 4.14 4.88 -19.76
C ILE A 102 5.43 4.70 -20.53
N SER A 103 5.37 4.89 -21.85
CA SER A 103 6.53 4.82 -22.73
C SER A 103 6.71 6.13 -23.47
N GLN A 104 7.96 6.60 -23.56
CA GLN A 104 8.33 7.78 -24.34
C GLN A 104 9.38 7.44 -25.36
N ASP A 105 9.32 8.11 -26.52
CA ASP A 105 10.33 8.01 -27.55
C ASP A 105 11.49 8.95 -27.21
N VAL A 106 12.60 8.37 -26.73
CA VAL A 106 13.81 9.12 -26.38
C VAL A 106 14.80 9.11 -27.52
N PRO A 107 15.43 10.25 -27.85
CA PRO A 107 16.46 10.30 -28.88
C PRO A 107 17.66 9.42 -28.53
N GLN A 108 18.16 8.70 -29.50
CA GLN A 108 19.41 7.96 -29.37
C GLN A 108 20.59 8.88 -29.69
N TYR A 109 21.62 8.81 -28.86
CA TYR A 109 22.88 9.53 -29.04
C TYR A 109 23.99 8.54 -29.33
N GLN A 110 24.91 8.96 -30.26
CA GLN A 110 26.18 8.29 -30.49
C GLN A 110 27.31 9.15 -29.99
N VAL A 111 28.36 8.53 -29.52
CA VAL A 111 29.60 9.25 -29.16
C VAL A 111 30.44 9.37 -30.42
N VAL A 112 30.64 10.61 -30.85
CA VAL A 112 31.59 10.98 -31.89
C VAL A 112 32.77 11.63 -31.24
N TYR A 113 33.97 11.26 -31.63
CA TYR A 113 35.19 11.87 -31.12
C TYR A 113 35.62 12.99 -32.06
N GLU A 114 35.54 14.21 -31.59
CA GLU A 114 35.96 15.39 -32.39
C GLU A 114 37.22 16.03 -31.83
N ASN A 115 37.99 16.61 -32.72
CA ASN A 115 39.14 17.44 -32.36
C ASN A 115 38.62 18.83 -31.97
N PRO A 116 38.72 19.26 -30.68
CA PRO A 116 38.18 20.56 -30.24
C PRO A 116 38.91 21.76 -30.87
N PHE A 117 40.05 21.52 -31.51
CA PHE A 117 40.84 22.57 -32.18
C PHE A 117 40.60 22.59 -33.70
N GLY A 118 39.66 21.77 -34.23
CA GLY A 118 39.34 21.67 -35.65
C GLY A 118 40.57 21.31 -36.50
N ASP A 119 40.71 21.96 -37.65
CA ASP A 119 41.81 21.73 -38.60
C ASP A 119 43.01 22.65 -38.35
N ASP A 120 43.20 23.24 -37.17
CA ASP A 120 44.36 24.07 -36.86
C ASP A 120 45.66 23.26 -36.98
N PRO A 121 46.58 23.65 -37.90
CA PRO A 121 47.80 22.90 -38.17
C PRO A 121 48.72 22.71 -36.97
N PHE A 122 48.63 23.59 -35.97
CA PHE A 122 49.44 23.50 -34.74
C PHE A 122 49.02 22.35 -33.83
N PHE A 123 47.71 22.03 -33.84
CA PHE A 123 47.12 21.02 -32.96
C PHE A 123 46.85 19.67 -33.64
N GLN A 124 46.97 19.56 -34.98
CA GLN A 124 46.71 18.31 -35.74
C GLN A 124 47.54 17.12 -35.27
N ASN A 125 48.76 17.36 -34.77
CA ASN A 125 49.66 16.28 -34.31
C ASN A 125 49.52 15.91 -32.84
N ILE A 126 48.66 16.58 -32.07
CA ILE A 126 48.56 16.37 -30.64
C ILE A 126 47.56 15.20 -30.31
N GLY A 127 46.70 14.83 -31.27
CA GLY A 127 45.81 13.66 -31.14
C GLY A 127 44.73 13.80 -30.03
N ILE A 128 44.42 15.04 -29.64
CA ILE A 128 43.37 15.28 -28.64
C ILE A 128 42.02 15.04 -29.32
N GLN A 129 41.22 14.08 -28.75
CA GLN A 129 39.86 13.81 -29.14
C GLN A 129 38.96 13.96 -27.91
N VAL A 130 37.89 14.75 -28.05
CA VAL A 130 36.90 14.96 -27.02
C VAL A 130 35.61 14.22 -27.43
N PRO A 131 35.00 13.43 -26.57
CA PRO A 131 33.73 12.77 -26.89
C PRO A 131 32.61 13.82 -26.95
N GLU A 132 31.89 13.82 -28.06
CA GLU A 132 30.66 14.60 -28.26
C GLU A 132 29.48 13.66 -28.45
N TYR A 133 28.36 13.95 -27.79
CA TYR A 133 27.13 13.19 -27.92
C TYR A 133 26.27 13.80 -29.01
N VAL A 134 26.27 13.15 -30.18
CA VAL A 134 25.51 13.58 -31.35
C VAL A 134 24.24 12.77 -31.48
N PRO A 135 23.04 13.38 -31.66
CA PRO A 135 21.83 12.65 -31.93
C PRO A 135 21.96 11.82 -33.21
N THR A 136 21.57 10.54 -33.15
CA THR A 136 21.58 9.65 -34.33
C THR A 136 20.44 9.93 -35.29
N GLY A 137 19.45 10.73 -34.88
CA GLY A 137 18.19 10.94 -35.61
C GLY A 137 17.19 9.79 -35.42
N GLN A 138 17.54 8.77 -34.63
CA GLN A 138 16.67 7.69 -34.26
C GLN A 138 16.12 7.90 -32.86
N THR A 139 14.90 7.43 -32.61
CA THR A 139 14.29 7.37 -31.29
C THR A 139 14.13 5.92 -30.86
N GLN A 140 14.17 5.68 -29.57
CA GLN A 140 13.88 4.40 -28.97
C GLN A 140 12.77 4.58 -27.92
N SER A 141 11.73 3.74 -28.00
CA SER A 141 10.68 3.72 -27.00
C SER A 141 11.23 3.16 -25.70
N GLN A 142 11.11 3.92 -24.61
CA GLN A 142 11.60 3.58 -23.29
C GLN A 142 10.47 3.73 -22.27
N GLU A 143 10.34 2.76 -21.37
CA GLU A 143 9.46 2.88 -20.21
C GLU A 143 10.00 3.95 -19.26
N VAL A 144 9.16 4.96 -18.97
CA VAL A 144 9.53 6.10 -18.13
C VAL A 144 8.74 6.17 -16.83
N GLY A 145 7.67 5.38 -16.72
CA GLY A 145 6.85 5.33 -15.52
C GLY A 145 5.76 4.27 -15.58
N ALA A 146 5.12 4.05 -14.47
CA ALA A 146 3.94 3.20 -14.38
C ALA A 146 3.03 3.61 -13.22
N GLY A 147 1.74 3.32 -13.39
CA GLY A 147 0.72 3.47 -12.35
C GLY A 147 -0.28 2.33 -12.40
N SER A 148 -1.31 2.44 -11.59
CA SER A 148 -2.41 1.48 -11.57
C SER A 148 -3.65 2.05 -12.24
N GLY A 149 -4.56 1.14 -12.58
CA GLY A 149 -5.93 1.43 -12.99
C GLY A 149 -6.84 0.25 -12.68
N TYR A 150 -8.12 0.38 -12.91
CA TYR A 150 -9.03 -0.75 -12.86
C TYR A 150 -10.11 -0.68 -13.94
N ILE A 151 -10.46 -1.84 -14.45
CA ILE A 151 -11.41 -2.01 -15.54
C ILE A 151 -12.84 -1.87 -14.97
N ILE A 152 -13.63 -0.98 -15.58
CA ILE A 152 -15.00 -0.67 -15.16
C ILE A 152 -16.07 -1.22 -16.11
N THR A 153 -15.68 -1.62 -17.33
CA THR A 153 -16.62 -2.18 -18.31
C THR A 153 -16.03 -3.38 -19.03
N PRO A 154 -16.84 -4.38 -19.38
CA PRO A 154 -16.36 -5.59 -20.06
C PRO A 154 -15.73 -5.35 -21.43
N ASP A 155 -15.99 -4.22 -22.05
CA ASP A 155 -15.39 -3.79 -23.31
C ASP A 155 -14.09 -3.01 -23.16
N GLY A 156 -13.57 -2.83 -21.91
CA GLY A 156 -12.21 -2.38 -21.63
C GLY A 156 -12.04 -0.89 -21.34
N TYR A 157 -13.03 -0.20 -20.79
CA TYR A 157 -12.82 1.10 -20.16
C TYR A 157 -12.16 0.93 -18.79
N ILE A 158 -11.15 1.73 -18.55
CA ILE A 158 -10.31 1.71 -17.35
C ILE A 158 -10.31 3.10 -16.73
N ILE A 159 -10.44 3.15 -15.41
CA ILE A 159 -10.25 4.36 -14.62
C ILE A 159 -8.84 4.36 -14.05
N THR A 160 -8.21 5.53 -14.06
CA THR A 160 -6.91 5.80 -13.45
C THR A 160 -6.80 7.26 -13.04
N ASN A 161 -5.69 7.66 -12.42
CA ASN A 161 -5.40 9.06 -12.18
C ASN A 161 -4.91 9.79 -13.44
N LYS A 162 -5.16 11.10 -13.50
CA LYS A 162 -4.70 11.97 -14.61
C LYS A 162 -3.17 12.01 -14.67
N HIS A 163 -2.50 12.09 -13.51
CA HIS A 163 -1.03 12.11 -13.46
C HIS A 163 -0.38 10.80 -13.94
N VAL A 164 -1.11 9.66 -13.95
CA VAL A 164 -0.63 8.39 -14.53
C VAL A 164 -0.58 8.44 -16.06
N VAL A 165 -1.39 9.29 -16.69
CA VAL A 165 -1.47 9.42 -18.14
C VAL A 165 -1.35 10.90 -18.56
N PRO A 166 -0.23 11.58 -18.26
CA PRO A 166 -0.14 13.05 -18.31
C PRO A 166 -0.16 13.65 -19.73
N SER A 167 0.36 12.94 -20.73
CA SER A 167 0.64 13.50 -22.05
C SER A 167 -0.06 12.72 -23.18
N ASP A 168 -0.41 13.42 -24.26
CA ASP A 168 -0.91 12.78 -25.48
C ASP A 168 0.24 12.31 -26.42
N GLN A 169 1.47 12.68 -26.08
CA GLN A 169 2.66 12.28 -26.83
C GLN A 169 3.26 10.96 -26.33
N ASP A 170 2.82 10.48 -25.18
CA ASP A 170 3.30 9.24 -24.57
C ASP A 170 2.54 8.04 -25.11
N GLY A 171 3.23 6.91 -25.22
CA GLY A 171 2.63 5.61 -25.42
C GLY A 171 2.13 5.00 -24.11
N TYR A 172 0.94 4.42 -24.11
CA TYR A 172 0.38 3.75 -22.94
C TYR A 172 0.11 2.29 -23.23
N THR A 173 0.61 1.43 -22.37
CA THR A 173 0.39 -0.01 -22.42
C THR A 173 -0.24 -0.47 -21.11
N VAL A 174 -1.35 -1.18 -21.21
CA VAL A 174 -2.02 -1.81 -20.06
C VAL A 174 -1.54 -3.24 -19.94
N LEU A 175 -0.97 -3.58 -18.78
CA LEU A 175 -0.62 -4.94 -18.41
C LEU A 175 -1.74 -5.51 -17.53
N LEU A 176 -2.43 -6.53 -18.06
CA LEU A 176 -3.48 -7.27 -17.35
C LEU A 176 -2.87 -8.24 -16.33
N GLN A 177 -3.66 -8.65 -15.34
CA GLN A 177 -3.23 -9.68 -14.37
C GLN A 177 -2.80 -10.99 -15.04
N SER A 178 -3.36 -11.32 -16.22
CA SER A 178 -2.96 -12.50 -17.00
C SER A 178 -1.56 -12.42 -17.62
N GLY A 179 -0.88 -11.28 -17.50
CA GLY A 179 0.38 -10.98 -18.18
C GLY A 179 0.21 -10.48 -19.62
N LYS A 180 -1.03 -10.42 -20.14
CA LYS A 180 -1.29 -9.88 -21.48
C LYS A 180 -1.13 -8.36 -21.46
N GLN A 181 -0.45 -7.85 -22.48
CA GLN A 181 -0.29 -6.41 -22.72
C GLN A 181 -1.23 -5.95 -23.83
N GLU A 182 -1.87 -4.81 -23.61
CA GLU A 182 -2.77 -4.16 -24.55
C GLU A 182 -2.39 -2.70 -24.73
N THR A 183 -2.33 -2.23 -25.97
CA THR A 183 -2.17 -0.79 -26.23
C THR A 183 -3.39 -0.07 -25.72
N ALA A 184 -3.17 1.03 -25.02
CA ALA A 184 -4.21 1.82 -24.40
C ALA A 184 -4.34 3.20 -25.06
N GLN A 185 -5.55 3.68 -25.17
CA GLN A 185 -5.88 5.00 -25.65
C GLN A 185 -6.48 5.82 -24.49
N VAL A 186 -5.97 7.01 -24.28
CA VAL A 186 -6.58 7.95 -23.31
C VAL A 186 -7.81 8.57 -23.96
N ILE A 187 -8.97 8.33 -23.36
CA ILE A 187 -10.27 8.81 -23.87
C ILE A 187 -10.62 10.16 -23.25
N TYR A 188 -10.26 10.35 -21.97
CA TYR A 188 -10.62 11.55 -21.22
C TYR A 188 -9.63 11.81 -20.10
N ARG A 189 -9.31 13.08 -19.85
CA ARG A 189 -8.64 13.59 -18.66
C ARG A 189 -9.50 14.68 -18.04
N ASP A 190 -9.83 14.53 -16.77
CA ASP A 190 -10.64 15.53 -16.09
C ASP A 190 -9.82 16.80 -15.84
N PRO A 191 -10.33 18.00 -16.19
CA PRO A 191 -9.57 19.23 -16.01
C PRO A 191 -9.42 19.65 -14.53
N ASN A 192 -10.35 19.24 -13.67
CA ASN A 192 -10.46 19.72 -12.29
C ASN A 192 -10.10 18.67 -11.23
N ASN A 193 -10.06 17.41 -11.63
CA ASN A 193 -9.79 16.31 -10.73
C ASN A 193 -8.67 15.44 -11.30
N ASP A 194 -7.90 14.82 -10.43
CA ASP A 194 -6.85 13.90 -10.83
C ASP A 194 -7.43 12.54 -11.27
N LEU A 195 -8.17 12.55 -12.38
CA LEU A 195 -8.88 11.40 -12.92
C LEU A 195 -8.80 11.34 -14.44
N ALA A 196 -8.59 10.14 -14.99
CA ALA A 196 -8.58 9.88 -16.42
C ALA A 196 -9.29 8.57 -16.76
N ILE A 197 -9.77 8.50 -18.00
CA ILE A 197 -10.39 7.31 -18.59
C ILE A 197 -9.52 6.83 -19.73
N VAL A 198 -9.16 5.56 -19.68
CA VAL A 198 -8.34 4.88 -20.70
C VAL A 198 -9.15 3.74 -21.32
N LYS A 199 -8.89 3.40 -22.54
CA LYS A 199 -9.57 2.34 -23.29
C LYS A 199 -8.57 1.35 -23.90
N ILE A 200 -8.80 0.09 -23.66
CA ILE A 200 -8.13 -1.03 -24.35
C ILE A 200 -9.10 -1.74 -25.27
N SER A 201 -8.58 -2.38 -26.32
CA SER A 201 -9.40 -3.17 -27.26
C SER A 201 -9.65 -4.57 -26.73
N GLY A 202 -10.89 -5.04 -26.82
CA GLY A 202 -11.25 -6.39 -26.40
C GLY A 202 -12.66 -6.49 -25.84
N SER A 203 -12.98 -7.63 -25.25
CA SER A 203 -14.29 -7.90 -24.64
C SER A 203 -14.16 -8.93 -23.53
N ASN A 204 -15.20 -9.00 -22.69
CA ASN A 204 -15.27 -9.92 -21.55
C ASN A 204 -14.18 -9.73 -20.51
N PHE A 205 -13.69 -8.49 -20.34
CA PHE A 205 -12.78 -8.17 -19.28
C PHE A 205 -13.46 -8.27 -17.91
N PRO A 206 -12.75 -8.74 -16.88
CA PRO A 206 -13.23 -8.64 -15.50
C PRO A 206 -13.39 -7.16 -15.11
N THR A 207 -14.39 -6.85 -14.30
CA THR A 207 -14.72 -5.46 -13.92
C THR A 207 -14.90 -5.30 -12.43
N ILE A 208 -14.64 -4.10 -11.92
CA ILE A 208 -14.99 -3.70 -10.56
C ILE A 208 -16.25 -2.83 -10.64
N SER A 209 -17.25 -3.18 -9.84
CA SER A 209 -18.45 -2.37 -9.65
C SER A 209 -18.21 -1.26 -8.64
N PHE A 210 -18.94 -0.16 -8.76
CA PHE A 210 -18.89 0.93 -7.78
C PHE A 210 -19.94 0.72 -6.69
N ASP A 211 -19.56 0.99 -5.43
CA ASP A 211 -20.50 1.23 -4.34
C ASP A 211 -20.72 2.74 -4.17
N ASP A 212 -21.65 3.10 -3.27
CA ASP A 212 -22.00 4.50 -2.98
C ASP A 212 -21.10 5.06 -1.87
N SER A 213 -20.16 5.93 -2.27
CA SER A 213 -19.22 6.55 -1.32
C SER A 213 -19.88 7.52 -0.32
N LYS A 214 -21.13 7.94 -0.56
CA LYS A 214 -21.88 8.78 0.40
C LYS A 214 -22.28 8.03 1.67
N ASN A 215 -22.36 6.71 1.59
CA ASN A 215 -22.72 5.84 2.71
C ASN A 215 -21.51 5.43 3.57
N LEU A 216 -20.30 5.83 3.19
CA LEU A 216 -19.10 5.53 3.95
C LEU A 216 -19.15 6.10 5.37
N GLN A 217 -18.66 5.31 6.33
CA GLN A 217 -18.60 5.70 7.73
C GLN A 217 -17.14 5.70 8.23
N LEU A 218 -16.83 6.58 9.18
CA LEU A 218 -15.54 6.59 9.86
C LEU A 218 -15.32 5.25 10.57
N GLY A 219 -14.12 4.69 10.43
CA GLY A 219 -13.78 3.37 10.95
C GLY A 219 -14.20 2.18 10.07
N GLN A 220 -14.93 2.43 8.96
CA GLN A 220 -15.26 1.39 8.00
C GLN A 220 -13.98 0.85 7.34
N THR A 221 -13.84 -0.49 7.30
CA THR A 221 -12.71 -1.16 6.67
C THR A 221 -12.70 -0.91 5.16
N VAL A 222 -11.52 -0.55 4.64
CA VAL A 222 -11.26 -0.37 3.21
C VAL A 222 -9.99 -1.06 2.80
N ILE A 223 -9.90 -1.44 1.52
CA ILE A 223 -8.78 -2.16 0.93
C ILE A 223 -8.30 -1.37 -0.27
N ALA A 224 -7.04 -0.94 -0.26
CA ALA A 224 -6.41 -0.33 -1.42
C ALA A 224 -5.65 -1.42 -2.19
N ILE A 225 -5.87 -1.47 -3.51
CA ILE A 225 -5.14 -2.39 -4.40
C ILE A 225 -4.42 -1.56 -5.45
N GLY A 226 -3.18 -1.96 -5.76
CA GLY A 226 -2.40 -1.43 -6.85
C GLY A 226 -1.62 -2.51 -7.58
N ASN A 227 -1.20 -2.22 -8.81
CA ASN A 227 -0.42 -3.11 -9.65
C ASN A 227 0.73 -2.33 -10.30
N ALA A 228 1.71 -1.93 -9.48
CA ALA A 228 2.86 -1.17 -9.96
C ALA A 228 3.86 -2.05 -10.71
N LEU A 229 4.27 -1.60 -11.89
CA LEU A 229 5.44 -2.10 -12.63
C LEU A 229 5.41 -3.58 -13.03
N GLY A 230 4.29 -4.29 -12.88
CA GLY A 230 4.26 -5.73 -13.17
C GLY A 230 5.19 -6.59 -12.28
N GLN A 231 6.09 -5.98 -11.51
CA GLN A 231 7.03 -6.67 -10.61
C GLN A 231 6.39 -6.97 -9.24
N TYR A 232 5.46 -6.13 -8.80
CA TYR A 232 4.70 -6.31 -7.56
C TYR A 232 3.20 -6.39 -7.89
N ASN A 233 2.82 -7.45 -8.59
CA ASN A 233 1.43 -7.71 -8.95
C ASN A 233 0.55 -7.70 -7.69
N ASN A 234 -0.50 -6.86 -7.71
CA ASN A 234 -1.52 -6.77 -6.67
C ASN A 234 -0.95 -6.48 -5.26
N SER A 235 -0.25 -5.34 -5.11
CA SER A 235 0.02 -4.80 -3.78
C SER A 235 -1.30 -4.46 -3.10
N VAL A 236 -1.57 -5.10 -1.97
CA VAL A 236 -2.80 -4.92 -1.19
C VAL A 236 -2.45 -4.29 0.14
N SER A 237 -3.15 -3.23 0.50
CA SER A 237 -3.09 -2.64 1.83
C SER A 237 -4.49 -2.54 2.43
N LEU A 238 -4.59 -2.81 3.73
CA LEU A 238 -5.81 -2.77 4.52
C LEU A 238 -5.76 -1.57 5.46
N GLY A 239 -6.88 -0.88 5.58
CA GLY A 239 -7.04 0.23 6.51
C GLY A 239 -8.51 0.53 6.79
N VAL A 240 -8.75 1.71 7.33
CA VAL A 240 -10.10 2.21 7.60
C VAL A 240 -10.31 3.60 6.99
N VAL A 241 -11.54 3.99 6.83
CA VAL A 241 -11.92 5.37 6.53
C VAL A 241 -11.60 6.23 7.75
N SER A 242 -10.56 7.07 7.66
CA SER A 242 -10.09 7.94 8.74
C SER A 242 -10.68 9.36 8.65
N GLY A 243 -11.23 9.74 7.49
CA GLY A 243 -11.87 11.04 7.28
C GLY A 243 -12.69 11.08 6.00
N LEU A 244 -13.68 11.95 5.97
CA LEU A 244 -14.56 12.17 4.82
C LEU A 244 -14.59 13.65 4.47
N ASN A 245 -14.87 13.96 3.19
CA ASN A 245 -15.01 15.34 2.69
C ASN A 245 -13.79 16.22 2.98
N ARG A 246 -12.57 15.66 2.84
CA ARG A 246 -11.33 16.40 3.05
C ARG A 246 -11.01 17.26 1.83
N THR A 247 -10.37 18.39 2.07
CA THR A 247 -9.72 19.20 1.03
C THR A 247 -8.24 19.16 1.26
N ILE A 248 -7.49 18.79 0.22
CA ILE A 248 -6.02 18.65 0.29
C ILE A 248 -5.38 19.39 -0.88
N GLN A 249 -4.12 19.75 -0.70
CA GLN A 249 -3.24 20.15 -1.80
C GLN A 249 -2.34 18.96 -2.14
N ALA A 250 -2.44 18.46 -3.35
CA ALA A 250 -1.54 17.49 -3.94
C ALA A 250 -0.58 18.23 -4.88
N SER A 251 0.64 17.75 -5.02
CA SER A 251 1.58 18.24 -6.03
C SER A 251 1.76 17.15 -7.08
N ASP A 252 1.69 17.53 -8.35
CA ASP A 252 2.08 16.66 -9.45
C ASP A 252 3.62 16.50 -9.49
N GLU A 253 4.12 15.61 -10.35
CA GLU A 253 5.56 15.39 -10.54
C GLU A 253 6.31 16.62 -11.03
N ASN A 254 5.62 17.59 -11.62
CA ASN A 254 6.17 18.86 -12.09
C ASN A 254 6.15 19.96 -11.01
N GLY A 255 5.65 19.64 -9.80
CA GLY A 255 5.55 20.59 -8.69
C GLY A 255 4.34 21.52 -8.77
N ASN A 256 3.39 21.31 -9.71
CA ASN A 256 2.16 22.08 -9.75
C ASN A 256 1.23 21.61 -8.62
N ALA A 257 0.74 22.58 -7.84
CA ALA A 257 -0.23 22.28 -6.78
C ALA A 257 -1.63 22.10 -7.36
N GLU A 258 -2.26 20.97 -7.10
CA GLU A 258 -3.67 20.70 -7.41
C GLU A 258 -4.47 20.60 -6.11
N THR A 259 -5.62 21.26 -6.06
CA THR A 259 -6.52 21.18 -4.90
C THR A 259 -7.58 20.12 -5.14
N LEU A 260 -7.52 19.03 -4.38
CA LEU A 260 -8.53 17.98 -4.41
C LEU A 260 -9.51 18.20 -3.27
N THR A 261 -10.81 18.26 -3.61
CA THR A 261 -11.90 18.50 -2.65
C THR A 261 -12.80 17.29 -2.50
N GLY A 262 -13.36 17.11 -1.31
CA GLY A 262 -14.31 16.02 -1.06
C GLY A 262 -13.67 14.63 -0.97
N VAL A 263 -12.33 14.53 -0.83
CA VAL A 263 -11.64 13.24 -0.82
C VAL A 263 -11.87 12.46 0.46
N ILE A 264 -11.76 11.13 0.33
CA ILE A 264 -11.76 10.17 1.43
C ILE A 264 -10.34 10.10 1.99
N GLN A 265 -10.19 10.19 3.31
CA GLN A 265 -8.94 9.93 4.02
C GLN A 265 -8.94 8.50 4.54
N THR A 266 -7.83 7.78 4.39
CA THR A 266 -7.63 6.43 4.92
C THR A 266 -6.23 6.26 5.48
N ASP A 267 -6.04 5.31 6.37
CA ASP A 267 -4.73 4.84 6.86
C ASP A 267 -4.22 3.62 6.09
N ALA A 268 -4.98 3.12 5.11
CA ALA A 268 -4.48 2.15 4.16
C ALA A 268 -3.25 2.74 3.43
N ALA A 269 -2.15 1.98 3.39
CA ALA A 269 -0.91 2.46 2.79
C ALA A 269 -1.09 2.63 1.27
N ILE A 270 -1.02 3.88 0.80
CA ILE A 270 -0.94 4.22 -0.61
C ILE A 270 0.50 4.68 -0.88
N ASN A 271 1.16 4.00 -1.81
CA ASN A 271 2.54 4.25 -2.19
C ASN A 271 2.61 4.42 -3.71
N PRO A 272 3.72 4.94 -4.26
CA PRO A 272 3.95 4.93 -5.70
C PRO A 272 3.66 3.55 -6.28
N GLY A 273 2.72 3.50 -7.23
CA GLY A 273 2.23 2.26 -7.82
C GLY A 273 0.81 1.85 -7.44
N ASN A 274 0.26 2.30 -6.29
CA ASN A 274 -1.16 2.09 -5.96
C ASN A 274 -2.04 3.24 -6.50
N SER A 275 -1.45 4.37 -6.89
CA SER A 275 -2.16 5.51 -7.49
C SER A 275 -2.89 5.08 -8.77
N GLY A 276 -4.15 5.44 -8.88
CA GLY A 276 -5.06 5.01 -9.95
C GLY A 276 -5.76 3.68 -9.69
N GLY A 277 -5.28 2.89 -8.73
CA GLY A 277 -5.96 1.66 -8.29
C GLY A 277 -7.20 1.93 -7.44
N PRO A 278 -8.06 0.93 -7.23
CA PRO A 278 -9.29 1.07 -6.47
C PRO A 278 -9.04 1.13 -4.95
N LEU A 279 -9.86 1.93 -4.26
CA LEU A 279 -10.17 1.75 -2.85
C LEU A 279 -11.48 0.96 -2.77
N LEU A 280 -11.46 -0.22 -2.15
CA LEU A 280 -12.58 -1.15 -2.11
C LEU A 280 -13.23 -1.23 -0.73
N ASP A 281 -14.51 -1.59 -0.73
CA ASP A 281 -15.21 -2.10 0.45
C ASP A 281 -14.95 -3.62 0.65
N LEU A 282 -15.49 -4.20 1.70
CA LEU A 282 -15.40 -5.65 1.99
C LEU A 282 -16.22 -6.53 1.03
N ASN A 283 -17.05 -5.94 0.15
CA ASN A 283 -17.75 -6.66 -0.91
C ASN A 283 -16.94 -6.69 -2.22
N GLY A 284 -15.78 -6.04 -2.24
CA GLY A 284 -14.92 -5.90 -3.42
C GLY A 284 -15.46 -4.92 -4.45
N ASN A 285 -16.26 -3.95 -4.03
CA ASN A 285 -16.74 -2.86 -4.89
C ASN A 285 -15.90 -1.60 -4.63
N ALA A 286 -15.67 -0.78 -5.66
CA ALA A 286 -14.89 0.44 -5.53
C ALA A 286 -15.71 1.53 -4.84
N VAL A 287 -15.21 2.04 -3.73
CA VAL A 287 -15.70 3.22 -3.02
C VAL A 287 -14.88 4.46 -3.35
N GLY A 288 -13.75 4.29 -4.05
CA GLY A 288 -12.91 5.39 -4.52
C GLY A 288 -11.77 4.93 -5.41
N ILE A 289 -10.96 5.91 -5.82
CA ILE A 289 -9.70 5.72 -6.55
C ILE A 289 -8.56 6.31 -5.72
N ASN A 290 -7.50 5.56 -5.53
CA ASN A 290 -6.33 5.98 -4.75
C ASN A 290 -5.55 7.06 -5.48
N VAL A 291 -5.16 8.15 -4.79
CA VAL A 291 -4.49 9.29 -5.45
C VAL A 291 -3.15 9.59 -4.83
N ALA A 292 -3.11 9.90 -3.55
CA ALA A 292 -1.94 10.53 -2.95
C ALA A 292 -1.76 10.16 -1.48
N THR A 293 -0.52 10.34 -1.03
CA THR A 293 -0.15 10.37 0.38
C THR A 293 0.39 11.74 0.76
N VAL A 294 0.26 12.13 2.02
CA VAL A 294 0.94 13.33 2.53
C VAL A 294 2.43 13.02 2.69
N GLN A 295 3.28 13.70 1.94
CA GLN A 295 4.73 13.56 2.06
C GLN A 295 5.18 13.85 3.50
N GLY A 296 5.98 12.96 4.07
CA GLY A 296 6.49 13.09 5.45
C GLY A 296 5.52 12.67 6.54
N SER A 297 4.31 12.21 6.19
CA SER A 297 3.35 11.63 7.13
C SER A 297 3.19 10.14 6.89
N ASN A 298 3.21 9.35 7.95
CA ASN A 298 2.88 7.94 7.88
C ASN A 298 1.35 7.76 8.06
N ASN A 299 0.75 6.88 7.26
CA ASN A 299 -0.66 6.47 7.40
C ASN A 299 -1.69 7.59 7.16
N ILE A 300 -1.38 8.57 6.29
CA ILE A 300 -2.35 9.55 5.80
C ILE A 300 -2.37 9.47 4.28
N SER A 301 -3.41 8.83 3.78
CA SER A 301 -3.63 8.59 2.35
C SER A 301 -4.99 9.09 1.94
N PHE A 302 -5.17 9.38 0.65
CA PHE A 302 -6.39 9.96 0.12
C PHE A 302 -6.87 9.23 -1.14
N SER A 303 -8.21 9.22 -1.30
CA SER A 303 -8.85 8.64 -2.48
C SER A 303 -10.00 9.54 -2.95
N ILE A 304 -10.15 9.66 -4.26
CA ILE A 304 -11.31 10.33 -4.88
C ILE A 304 -12.54 9.43 -4.71
N PRO A 305 -13.65 9.93 -4.17
CA PRO A 305 -14.84 9.13 -3.91
C PRO A 305 -15.52 8.61 -5.19
N SER A 306 -16.07 7.39 -5.12
CA SER A 306 -16.71 6.72 -6.26
C SER A 306 -17.86 7.51 -6.89
N ASP A 307 -18.61 8.30 -6.12
CA ASP A 307 -19.70 9.11 -6.66
C ASP A 307 -19.21 10.24 -7.56
N MET A 308 -18.06 10.83 -7.24
CA MET A 308 -17.40 11.79 -8.13
C MET A 308 -16.93 11.07 -9.40
N VAL A 309 -16.29 9.89 -9.26
CA VAL A 309 -15.85 9.07 -10.39
C VAL A 309 -17.03 8.72 -11.31
N LYS A 310 -18.15 8.24 -10.76
CA LYS A 310 -19.39 7.93 -11.52
C LYS A 310 -19.90 9.15 -12.29
N THR A 311 -19.88 10.33 -11.66
CA THR A 311 -20.31 11.58 -12.29
C THR A 311 -19.44 11.93 -13.49
N ILE A 312 -18.12 11.81 -13.35
CA ILE A 312 -17.15 12.08 -14.42
C ILE A 312 -17.29 11.06 -15.56
N ILE A 313 -17.43 9.77 -15.25
CA ILE A 313 -17.66 8.73 -16.27
C ILE A 313 -18.91 9.05 -17.09
N LYS A 314 -20.01 9.37 -16.41
CA LYS A 314 -21.28 9.72 -17.08
C LYS A 314 -21.13 10.91 -18.01
N SER A 315 -20.40 11.94 -17.57
CA SER A 315 -20.12 13.14 -18.36
C SER A 315 -19.23 12.88 -19.56
N ALA A 316 -18.18 12.05 -19.38
CA ALA A 316 -17.15 11.85 -20.39
C ALA A 316 -17.54 10.84 -21.48
N ILE A 317 -18.22 9.74 -21.10
CA ILE A 317 -18.53 8.63 -22.02
C ILE A 317 -20.02 8.22 -22.06
N GLY A 318 -20.89 8.94 -21.33
CA GLY A 318 -22.35 8.71 -21.35
C GLY A 318 -22.82 7.41 -20.68
N ARG A 319 -22.02 6.84 -19.77
CA ARG A 319 -22.29 5.55 -19.11
C ARG A 319 -22.45 5.67 -17.60
#